data_070364ce37317ab62531dc358f6ff8ac
#
_entry.id   070364ce37317ab62531dc358f6ff8ac
#
_cell.length_a   1.000
_cell.length_b   1.000
_cell.length_c   1.000
_cell.angle_alpha   90.00
_cell.angle_beta   90.00
_cell.angle_gamma   90.00
#
_symmetry.space_group_name_H-M   'P 1'
#
loop_
_entity.id
_entity.type
_entity.pdbx_description
1 polymer ?
#
loop_
_entity_poly.entity_id
_entity_poly.type
_entity_poly.pdbx_seq_one_letter_code
_entity_poly.pdbx_strand_id
1 'polypeptide(L)'
;LVSSSAASDVYKRQISEDEVDLLLKAPDTETFIGLRDKAMLELIYATGMRVTELVTLQSNNIDMHRGVIRVIGKGSKERIIPFGRNAMKWLKEYIDFRRSNNLSMKSNHFFISQKLKCLTRQAFWQRLNIYQKQIGLTKKISPHTLRHAFATHLLNNGADLRSVQILLGHSDLSSTQIYTHIAKQRLSEMLKKHHPRG
;
A
#
# COMPACT_ATOMS: atom_id res chain seq x y z
N LEU A 1 28.89 -11.09 17.34
CA LEU A 1 29.37 -10.07 16.41
C LEU A 1 28.93 -10.50 14.99
N VAL A 2 27.77 -10.03 14.53
CA VAL A 2 27.39 -10.18 13.12
C VAL A 2 28.30 -9.28 12.32
N SER A 3 29.04 -9.87 11.35
CA SER A 3 30.06 -9.16 10.59
C SER A 3 29.46 -7.94 9.87
N SER A 4 30.15 -6.82 9.92
CA SER A 4 29.80 -5.52 9.32
C SER A 4 29.44 -5.60 7.82
N SER A 5 29.90 -6.62 7.10
CA SER A 5 29.63 -6.84 5.68
C SER A 5 28.20 -7.34 5.39
N ALA A 6 27.65 -8.21 6.23
CA ALA A 6 26.28 -8.73 6.06
C ALA A 6 25.22 -7.64 6.34
N ALA A 7 25.47 -6.77 7.32
CA ALA A 7 24.61 -5.62 7.58
C ALA A 7 24.61 -4.63 6.40
N SER A 8 25.80 -4.37 5.80
CA SER A 8 25.93 -3.50 4.61
C SER A 8 25.19 -4.04 3.39
N ASP A 9 25.18 -5.36 3.18
CA ASP A 9 24.48 -5.97 2.03
C ASP A 9 22.95 -5.99 2.19
N VAL A 10 22.45 -6.11 3.41
CA VAL A 10 21.01 -5.99 3.70
C VAL A 10 20.53 -4.55 3.48
N TYR A 11 21.31 -3.55 3.91
CA TYR A 11 21.02 -2.13 3.66
C TYR A 11 21.04 -1.77 2.17
N LYS A 12 21.98 -2.31 1.39
CA LYS A 12 22.08 -2.07 -0.07
C LYS A 12 20.88 -2.63 -0.85
N ARG A 13 20.14 -3.59 -0.30
CA ARG A 13 18.95 -4.18 -0.95
C ARG A 13 17.65 -3.45 -0.62
N GLN A 14 17.63 -2.57 0.39
CA GLN A 14 16.44 -1.81 0.74
C GLN A 14 16.24 -0.66 -0.24
N ILE A 15 14.98 -0.40 -0.59
CA ILE A 15 14.60 0.78 -1.37
C ILE A 15 14.52 1.99 -0.45
N SER A 16 15.12 3.12 -0.83
CA SER A 16 15.06 4.37 -0.07
C SER A 16 13.71 5.10 -0.26
N GLU A 17 13.43 6.08 0.59
CA GLU A 17 12.24 6.94 0.45
C GLU A 17 12.24 7.69 -0.89
N ASP A 18 13.40 8.20 -1.33
CA ASP A 18 13.55 8.87 -2.62
C ASP A 18 13.30 7.91 -3.80
N GLU A 19 13.82 6.69 -3.73
CA GLU A 19 13.57 5.66 -4.75
C GLU A 19 12.08 5.27 -4.80
N VAL A 20 11.40 5.21 -3.65
CA VAL A 20 9.94 5.02 -3.60
C VAL A 20 9.23 6.20 -4.23
N ASP A 21 9.61 7.43 -3.90
CA ASP A 21 9.00 8.64 -4.46
C ASP A 21 9.13 8.70 -5.99
N LEU A 22 10.29 8.33 -6.53
CA LEU A 22 10.49 8.19 -7.98
C LEU A 22 9.55 7.15 -8.58
N LEU A 23 9.44 5.98 -7.95
CA LEU A 23 8.53 4.92 -8.39
C LEU A 23 7.07 5.36 -8.37
N LEU A 24 6.66 6.08 -7.32
CA LEU A 24 5.31 6.61 -7.19
C LEU A 24 4.99 7.68 -8.24
N LYS A 25 5.97 8.41 -8.75
CA LYS A 25 5.82 9.43 -9.80
C LYS A 25 5.82 8.86 -11.22
N ALA A 26 6.25 7.62 -11.41
CA ALA A 26 6.42 7.01 -12.73
C ALA A 26 5.13 6.77 -13.53
N PRO A 27 3.96 6.43 -12.92
CA PRO A 27 2.74 6.23 -13.68
C PRO A 27 2.24 7.52 -14.34
N ASP A 28 1.90 7.46 -15.63
CA ASP A 28 1.22 8.52 -16.36
C ASP A 28 -0.26 8.60 -15.95
N THR A 29 -0.60 9.58 -15.13
CA THR A 29 -1.94 9.75 -14.54
C THR A 29 -3.01 10.23 -15.51
N GLU A 30 -2.63 10.65 -16.71
CA GLU A 30 -3.60 11.01 -17.77
C GLU A 30 -4.25 9.76 -18.40
N THR A 31 -3.64 8.59 -18.22
CA THR A 31 -4.18 7.33 -18.71
C THR A 31 -4.93 6.57 -17.62
N PHE A 32 -5.97 5.83 -17.99
CA PHE A 32 -6.70 4.95 -17.06
C PHE A 32 -5.77 3.99 -16.31
N ILE A 33 -4.84 3.35 -17.05
CA ILE A 33 -3.90 2.38 -16.46
C ILE A 33 -2.96 3.09 -15.49
N GLY A 34 -2.41 4.22 -15.89
CA GLY A 34 -1.45 4.94 -15.04
C GLY A 34 -2.11 5.53 -13.81
N LEU A 35 -3.31 6.10 -13.92
CA LEU A 35 -4.06 6.61 -12.77
C LEU A 35 -4.41 5.48 -11.78
N ARG A 36 -4.89 4.33 -12.28
CA ARG A 36 -5.11 3.13 -11.47
C ARG A 36 -3.86 2.68 -10.75
N ASP A 37 -2.76 2.54 -11.50
CA ASP A 37 -1.49 2.04 -10.97
C ASP A 37 -0.89 3.01 -9.97
N LYS A 38 -1.05 4.33 -10.19
CA LYS A 38 -0.69 5.37 -9.24
C LYS A 38 -1.44 5.19 -7.92
N ALA A 39 -2.76 5.04 -7.97
CA ALA A 39 -3.58 4.81 -6.78
C ALA A 39 -3.20 3.49 -6.06
N MET A 40 -2.89 2.43 -6.82
CA MET A 40 -2.43 1.15 -6.25
C MET A 40 -1.08 1.27 -5.55
N LEU A 41 -0.11 1.96 -6.16
CA LEU A 41 1.23 2.16 -5.61
C LEU A 41 1.19 3.02 -4.34
N GLU A 42 0.44 4.12 -4.37
CA GLU A 42 0.25 4.96 -3.18
C GLU A 42 -0.39 4.18 -2.04
N LEU A 43 -1.41 3.36 -2.34
CA LEU A 43 -2.11 2.59 -1.33
C LEU A 43 -1.25 1.48 -0.73
N ILE A 44 -0.55 0.69 -1.53
CA ILE A 44 0.29 -0.39 -1.01
C ILE A 44 1.44 0.15 -0.15
N TYR A 45 2.02 1.28 -0.54
CA TYR A 45 3.07 1.93 0.23
C TYR A 45 2.53 2.60 1.51
N ALA A 46 1.36 3.23 1.46
CA ALA A 46 0.75 3.87 2.63
C ALA A 46 0.22 2.88 3.70
N THR A 47 -0.04 1.63 3.33
CA THR A 47 -0.70 0.65 4.20
C THR A 47 0.12 -0.59 4.49
N GLY A 48 1.14 -0.84 3.70
CA GLY A 48 1.89 -2.09 3.77
C GLY A 48 1.05 -3.35 3.55
N MET A 49 -0.12 -3.25 2.90
CA MET A 49 -1.00 -4.39 2.64
C MET A 49 -0.36 -5.44 1.71
N ARG A 50 -0.85 -6.67 1.76
CA ARG A 50 -0.39 -7.72 0.84
C ARG A 50 -0.91 -7.47 -0.58
N VAL A 51 -0.13 -7.86 -1.59
CA VAL A 51 -0.55 -7.70 -3.00
C VAL A 51 -1.89 -8.40 -3.30
N THR A 52 -2.16 -9.54 -2.68
CA THR A 52 -3.45 -10.23 -2.81
C THR A 52 -4.59 -9.36 -2.28
N GLU A 53 -4.42 -8.76 -1.10
CA GLU A 53 -5.40 -7.86 -0.49
C GLU A 53 -5.64 -6.62 -1.37
N LEU A 54 -4.58 -6.08 -1.98
CA LEU A 54 -4.67 -4.94 -2.90
C LEU A 54 -5.48 -5.27 -4.15
N VAL A 55 -5.15 -6.35 -4.86
CA VAL A 55 -5.78 -6.67 -6.14
C VAL A 55 -7.21 -7.17 -5.99
N THR A 56 -7.55 -7.81 -4.87
CA THR A 56 -8.92 -8.29 -4.57
C THR A 56 -9.75 -7.28 -3.76
N LEU A 57 -9.22 -6.09 -3.50
CA LEU A 57 -9.91 -5.07 -2.71
C LEU A 57 -11.28 -4.71 -3.34
N GLN A 58 -12.32 -4.71 -2.53
CA GLN A 58 -13.67 -4.35 -2.96
C GLN A 58 -13.99 -2.89 -2.57
N SER A 59 -14.86 -2.26 -3.34
CA SER A 59 -15.22 -0.86 -3.13
C SER A 59 -15.89 -0.59 -1.76
N ASN A 60 -16.63 -1.55 -1.24
CA ASN A 60 -17.29 -1.47 0.08
C ASN A 60 -16.33 -1.64 1.27
N ASN A 61 -15.09 -2.03 1.01
CA ASN A 61 -14.06 -2.20 2.04
C ASN A 61 -13.21 -0.93 2.26
N ILE A 62 -13.52 0.15 1.52
CA ILE A 62 -12.82 1.42 1.64
C ILE A 62 -13.76 2.47 2.22
N ASP A 63 -13.39 3.03 3.36
CA ASP A 63 -14.08 4.18 3.94
C ASP A 63 -13.24 5.45 3.68
N MET A 64 -13.64 6.19 2.64
CA MET A 64 -12.96 7.43 2.25
C MET A 64 -13.12 8.55 3.27
N HIS A 65 -14.22 8.58 4.04
CA HIS A 65 -14.44 9.60 5.07
C HIS A 65 -13.50 9.41 6.27
N ARG A 66 -13.32 8.15 6.67
CA ARG A 66 -12.47 7.79 7.81
C ARG A 66 -11.01 7.55 7.42
N GLY A 67 -10.70 7.48 6.13
CA GLY A 67 -9.36 7.16 5.64
C GLY A 67 -8.88 5.78 6.06
N VAL A 68 -9.75 4.77 5.99
CA VAL A 68 -9.45 3.40 6.42
C VAL A 68 -9.87 2.35 5.39
N ILE A 69 -9.15 1.23 5.38
CA ILE A 69 -9.49 0.05 4.60
C ILE A 69 -9.71 -1.12 5.54
N ARG A 70 -10.75 -1.90 5.27
CA ARG A 70 -10.99 -3.19 5.90
C ARG A 70 -10.39 -4.29 5.02
N VAL A 71 -9.50 -5.09 5.57
CA VAL A 71 -8.93 -6.26 4.88
C VAL A 71 -9.17 -7.53 5.68
N ILE A 72 -9.43 -8.62 4.97
CA ILE A 72 -9.59 -9.96 5.56
C ILE A 72 -8.28 -10.71 5.35
N GLY A 73 -7.62 -11.06 6.45
CA GLY A 73 -6.37 -11.78 6.47
C GLY A 73 -6.53 -13.31 6.51
N LYS A 74 -5.43 -14.01 6.75
CA LYS A 74 -5.43 -15.46 6.93
C LYS A 74 -6.31 -15.86 8.13
N GLY A 75 -7.15 -16.87 7.95
CA GLY A 75 -8.08 -17.34 8.99
C GLY A 75 -9.30 -16.43 9.18
N SER A 76 -9.73 -15.73 8.13
CA SER A 76 -10.90 -14.82 8.14
C SER A 76 -10.82 -13.69 9.18
N LYS A 77 -9.62 -13.39 9.71
CA LYS A 77 -9.43 -12.29 10.65
C LYS A 77 -9.46 -10.96 9.91
N GLU A 78 -10.41 -10.11 10.28
CA GLU A 78 -10.49 -8.75 9.76
C GLU A 78 -9.47 -7.84 10.46
N ARG A 79 -8.89 -6.91 9.71
CA ARG A 79 -8.17 -5.77 10.27
C ARG A 79 -8.49 -4.50 9.51
N ILE A 80 -8.38 -3.38 10.20
CA ILE A 80 -8.58 -2.06 9.64
C ILE A 80 -7.23 -1.39 9.55
N ILE A 81 -6.90 -0.88 8.36
CA ILE A 81 -5.64 -0.21 8.08
C ILE A 81 -5.95 1.23 7.72
N PRO A 82 -5.50 2.22 8.50
CA PRO A 82 -5.60 3.62 8.11
C PRO A 82 -4.63 3.92 6.95
N PHE A 83 -4.95 4.92 6.13
CA PHE A 83 -4.09 5.41 5.06
C PHE A 83 -4.01 6.94 5.08
N GLY A 84 -2.86 7.47 4.64
CA GLY A 84 -2.55 8.89 4.69
C GLY A 84 -3.19 9.71 3.57
N ARG A 85 -2.95 11.04 3.61
CA ARG A 85 -3.54 12.03 2.69
C ARG A 85 -3.16 11.79 1.23
N ASN A 86 -1.95 11.36 0.95
CA ASN A 86 -1.49 11.12 -0.41
C ASN A 86 -2.25 9.94 -1.06
N ALA A 87 -2.41 8.83 -0.34
CA ALA A 87 -3.22 7.71 -0.81
C ALA A 87 -4.69 8.14 -0.97
N MET A 88 -5.24 8.92 -0.03
CA MET A 88 -6.59 9.48 -0.10
C MET A 88 -6.81 10.26 -1.39
N LYS A 89 -5.88 11.15 -1.74
CA LYS A 89 -5.94 11.94 -2.96
C LYS A 89 -6.06 11.05 -4.20
N TRP A 90 -5.15 10.11 -4.36
CA TRP A 90 -5.09 9.28 -5.57
C TRP A 90 -6.22 8.25 -5.66
N LEU A 91 -6.73 7.77 -4.53
CA LEU A 91 -7.93 6.94 -4.49
C LEU A 91 -9.15 7.76 -4.94
N LYS A 92 -9.27 9.02 -4.51
CA LYS A 92 -10.35 9.92 -4.92
C LYS A 92 -10.31 10.18 -6.42
N GLU A 93 -9.15 10.56 -6.97
CA GLU A 93 -8.96 10.77 -8.41
C GLU A 93 -9.38 9.54 -9.22
N TYR A 94 -8.98 8.35 -8.76
CA TYR A 94 -9.35 7.09 -9.42
C TYR A 94 -10.86 6.79 -9.30
N ILE A 95 -11.49 7.08 -8.16
CA ILE A 95 -12.94 6.93 -7.98
C ILE A 95 -13.69 7.88 -8.92
N ASP A 96 -13.28 9.13 -8.99
CA ASP A 96 -13.92 10.16 -9.81
C ASP A 96 -13.79 9.80 -11.30
N PHE A 97 -12.63 9.32 -11.75
CA PHE A 97 -12.44 8.77 -13.09
C PHE A 97 -13.39 7.60 -13.38
N ARG A 98 -13.52 6.64 -12.45
CA ARG A 98 -14.43 5.50 -12.62
C ARG A 98 -15.88 5.93 -12.71
N ARG A 99 -16.30 6.94 -11.95
CA ARG A 99 -17.66 7.49 -11.99
C ARG A 99 -17.94 8.19 -13.31
N SER A 100 -17.06 9.08 -13.73
CA SER A 100 -17.20 9.84 -14.99
C SER A 100 -17.27 8.94 -16.23
N ASN A 101 -16.65 7.76 -16.18
CA ASN A 101 -16.65 6.80 -17.28
C ASN A 101 -17.66 5.63 -17.09
N ASN A 102 -18.57 5.73 -16.12
CA ASN A 102 -19.59 4.70 -15.81
C ASN A 102 -19.00 3.31 -15.52
N LEU A 103 -17.79 3.25 -14.95
CA LEU A 103 -17.09 1.99 -14.64
C LEU A 103 -17.42 1.45 -13.24
N SER A 104 -17.95 2.30 -12.37
CA SER A 104 -18.21 1.95 -10.96
C SER A 104 -19.25 0.85 -10.79
N MET A 105 -20.27 0.80 -11.65
CA MET A 105 -21.34 -0.19 -11.62
C MET A 105 -20.95 -1.54 -12.25
N LYS A 106 -19.83 -1.61 -12.95
CA LYS A 106 -19.44 -2.79 -13.75
C LYS A 106 -18.63 -3.82 -12.98
N SER A 107 -18.15 -3.50 -11.78
CA SER A 107 -17.35 -4.42 -10.96
C SER A 107 -17.35 -4.01 -9.50
N ASN A 108 -17.49 -5.00 -8.59
CA ASN A 108 -17.34 -4.79 -7.15
C ASN A 108 -15.86 -4.61 -6.73
N HIS A 109 -14.92 -5.04 -7.58
CA HIS A 109 -13.50 -4.82 -7.32
C HIS A 109 -13.15 -3.34 -7.42
N PHE A 110 -12.38 -2.86 -6.46
CA PHE A 110 -11.96 -1.46 -6.45
C PHE A 110 -10.98 -1.18 -7.60
N PHE A 111 -9.93 -1.99 -7.74
CA PHE A 111 -9.00 -1.88 -8.87
C PHE A 111 -9.36 -2.86 -9.98
N ILE A 112 -9.62 -2.35 -11.17
CA ILE A 112 -10.06 -3.13 -12.33
C ILE A 112 -9.05 -3.08 -13.47
N SER A 113 -9.03 -4.15 -14.26
CA SER A 113 -8.31 -4.19 -15.54
C SER A 113 -9.06 -3.42 -16.63
N GLN A 114 -8.44 -3.22 -17.79
CA GLN A 114 -9.13 -2.66 -18.97
C GLN A 114 -10.34 -3.50 -19.41
N LYS A 115 -10.33 -4.81 -19.11
CA LYS A 115 -11.47 -5.71 -19.36
C LYS A 115 -12.50 -5.71 -18.24
N LEU A 116 -12.44 -4.74 -17.31
CA LEU A 116 -13.33 -4.56 -16.15
C LEU A 116 -13.34 -5.75 -15.19
N LYS A 117 -12.30 -6.57 -15.21
CA LYS A 117 -12.12 -7.73 -14.32
C LYS A 117 -11.14 -7.39 -13.19
N CYS A 118 -11.14 -8.21 -12.14
CA CYS A 118 -10.13 -8.19 -11.08
C CYS A 118 -8.71 -8.27 -11.68
N LEU A 119 -7.77 -7.52 -11.12
CA LEU A 119 -6.37 -7.65 -11.48
C LEU A 119 -5.76 -8.90 -10.85
N THR A 120 -4.80 -9.50 -11.58
CA THR A 120 -3.97 -10.56 -11.01
C THR A 120 -2.74 -9.97 -10.31
N ARG A 121 -2.20 -10.71 -9.33
CA ARG A 121 -0.92 -10.37 -8.70
C ARG A 121 0.21 -10.20 -9.72
N GLN A 122 0.21 -11.07 -10.74
CA GLN A 122 1.20 -11.04 -11.82
C GLN A 122 1.07 -9.78 -12.68
N ALA A 123 -0.16 -9.34 -13.00
CA ALA A 123 -0.39 -8.11 -13.74
C ALA A 123 0.15 -6.90 -12.97
N PHE A 124 -0.08 -6.80 -11.66
CA PHE A 124 0.46 -5.71 -10.85
C PHE A 124 1.99 -5.78 -10.78
N TRP A 125 2.59 -6.97 -10.64
CA TRP A 125 4.04 -7.15 -10.66
C TRP A 125 4.67 -6.73 -12.00
N GLN A 126 4.04 -7.07 -13.13
CA GLN A 126 4.47 -6.61 -14.45
C GLN A 126 4.44 -5.07 -14.56
N ARG A 127 3.42 -4.41 -14.03
CA ARG A 127 3.36 -2.95 -13.98
C ARG A 127 4.50 -2.34 -13.15
N LEU A 128 4.80 -2.91 -11.99
CA LEU A 128 5.96 -2.52 -11.19
C LEU A 128 7.27 -2.60 -11.99
N ASN A 129 7.49 -3.71 -12.71
CA ASN A 129 8.69 -3.89 -13.51
C ASN A 129 8.82 -2.85 -14.65
N ILE A 130 7.69 -2.44 -15.25
CA ILE A 130 7.68 -1.39 -16.27
C ILE A 130 8.12 -0.07 -15.64
N TYR A 131 7.55 0.33 -14.52
CA TYR A 131 7.90 1.58 -13.84
C TYR A 131 9.34 1.59 -13.33
N GLN A 132 9.84 0.48 -12.79
CA GLN A 132 11.25 0.37 -12.40
C GLN A 132 12.21 0.62 -13.56
N LYS A 133 11.93 0.02 -14.71
CA LYS A 133 12.73 0.23 -15.93
C LYS A 133 12.66 1.68 -16.42
N GLN A 134 11.46 2.26 -16.39
CA GLN A 134 11.22 3.65 -16.82
C GLN A 134 12.05 4.66 -16.02
N ILE A 135 12.23 4.45 -14.72
CA ILE A 135 12.98 5.34 -13.85
C ILE A 135 14.44 4.91 -13.62
N GLY A 136 14.90 3.88 -14.33
CA GLY A 136 16.30 3.43 -14.27
C GLY A 136 16.71 2.79 -12.95
N LEU A 137 15.77 2.27 -12.14
CA LEU A 137 16.12 1.57 -10.90
C LEU A 137 16.75 0.22 -11.19
N THR A 138 17.95 0.02 -10.68
CA THR A 138 18.71 -1.25 -10.82
C THR A 138 18.28 -2.31 -9.82
N LYS A 139 17.75 -1.88 -8.66
CA LYS A 139 17.25 -2.77 -7.61
C LYS A 139 15.93 -3.40 -8.05
N LYS A 140 15.79 -4.70 -7.85
CA LYS A 140 14.57 -5.43 -8.18
C LYS A 140 13.49 -5.16 -7.12
N ILE A 141 12.44 -4.41 -7.49
CA ILE A 141 11.33 -4.08 -6.60
C ILE A 141 10.15 -5.02 -6.86
N SER A 142 9.61 -5.56 -5.80
CA SER A 142 8.41 -6.40 -5.80
C SER A 142 7.35 -5.80 -4.86
N PRO A 143 6.10 -6.26 -4.89
CA PRO A 143 5.10 -5.87 -3.90
C PRO A 143 5.53 -6.14 -2.45
N HIS A 144 6.30 -7.21 -2.24
CA HIS A 144 6.89 -7.50 -0.92
C HIS A 144 7.95 -6.49 -0.52
N THR A 145 8.75 -6.01 -1.49
CA THR A 145 9.75 -4.94 -1.24
C THR A 145 9.07 -3.66 -0.80
N LEU A 146 7.95 -3.26 -1.43
CA LEU A 146 7.18 -2.07 -1.02
C LEU A 146 6.57 -2.22 0.37
N ARG A 147 6.03 -3.39 0.69
CA ARG A 147 5.54 -3.68 2.04
C ARG A 147 6.66 -3.66 3.09
N HIS A 148 7.83 -4.16 2.74
CA HIS A 148 9.01 -4.11 3.62
C HIS A 148 9.48 -2.66 3.81
N ALA A 149 9.52 -1.87 2.71
CA ALA A 149 9.85 -0.45 2.76
C ALA A 149 8.88 0.33 3.68
N PHE A 150 7.57 0.10 3.57
CA PHE A 150 6.59 0.67 4.49
C PHE A 150 6.97 0.43 5.96
N ALA A 151 7.27 -0.82 6.33
CA ALA A 151 7.64 -1.15 7.71
C ALA A 151 8.95 -0.48 8.13
N THR A 152 9.98 -0.56 7.29
CA THR A 152 11.32 -0.04 7.60
C THR A 152 11.32 1.48 7.70
N HIS A 153 10.65 2.18 6.78
CA HIS A 153 10.59 3.64 6.79
C HIS A 153 9.80 4.16 8.00
N LEU A 154 8.71 3.50 8.39
CA LEU A 154 8.01 3.83 9.63
C LEU A 154 8.92 3.68 10.86
N LEU A 155 9.65 2.56 10.98
CA LEU A 155 10.55 2.32 12.09
C LEU A 155 11.70 3.31 12.11
N ASN A 156 12.31 3.60 10.96
CA ASN A 156 13.39 4.58 10.84
C ASN A 156 12.93 6.00 11.22
N ASN A 157 11.66 6.32 10.95
CA ASN A 157 11.05 7.60 11.34
C ASN A 157 10.48 7.59 12.77
N GLY A 158 10.81 6.58 13.58
CA GLY A 158 10.52 6.53 15.00
C GLY A 158 9.17 5.96 15.39
N ALA A 159 8.48 5.25 14.48
CA ALA A 159 7.30 4.49 14.85
C ALA A 159 7.66 3.30 15.75
N ASP A 160 6.79 2.97 16.69
CA ASP A 160 7.01 1.80 17.54
C ASP A 160 6.76 0.48 16.77
N LEU A 161 7.58 -0.53 17.06
CA LEU A 161 7.55 -1.83 16.37
C LEU A 161 6.18 -2.51 16.52
N ARG A 162 5.52 -2.37 17.68
CA ARG A 162 4.24 -3.01 17.96
C ARG A 162 3.14 -2.47 17.05
N SER A 163 3.06 -1.16 16.88
CA SER A 163 2.10 -0.52 15.97
C SER A 163 2.32 -0.96 14.52
N VAL A 164 3.59 -1.05 14.08
CA VAL A 164 3.91 -1.53 12.73
C VAL A 164 3.51 -2.99 12.54
N GLN A 165 3.74 -3.87 13.52
CA GLN A 165 3.31 -5.27 13.48
C GLN A 165 1.78 -5.41 13.39
N ILE A 166 1.03 -4.58 14.12
CA ILE A 166 -0.45 -4.54 14.07
C ILE A 166 -0.92 -4.16 12.67
N LEU A 167 -0.38 -3.09 12.07
CA LEU A 167 -0.71 -2.66 10.71
C LEU A 167 -0.46 -3.75 9.68
N LEU A 168 0.65 -4.46 9.82
CA LEU A 168 1.01 -5.56 8.92
C LEU A 168 0.15 -6.81 9.14
N GLY A 169 -0.56 -6.94 10.25
CA GLY A 169 -1.41 -8.11 10.55
C GLY A 169 -0.58 -9.36 10.81
N HIS A 170 0.40 -9.27 11.70
CA HIS A 170 1.14 -10.43 12.21
C HIS A 170 0.24 -11.21 13.17
N SER A 171 0.06 -12.52 12.92
CA SER A 171 -0.99 -13.37 13.50
C SER A 171 -0.90 -13.63 15.00
N ASP A 172 0.29 -13.53 15.58
CA ASP A 172 0.52 -13.81 17.00
C ASP A 172 -0.02 -12.72 17.96
N LEU A 173 -0.58 -11.65 17.39
CA LEU A 173 -1.05 -10.48 18.12
C LEU A 173 -2.57 -10.28 17.99
N SER A 174 -3.30 -11.33 17.69
CA SER A 174 -4.74 -11.30 17.46
C SER A 174 -5.54 -11.30 18.76
N SER A 175 -5.53 -10.21 19.51
CA SER A 175 -6.65 -9.93 20.38
C SER A 175 -7.64 -9.03 19.63
N THR A 176 -8.87 -9.45 19.53
CA THR A 176 -10.02 -8.70 18.97
C THR A 176 -10.16 -7.32 19.62
N GLN A 177 -9.56 -7.11 20.78
CA GLN A 177 -9.55 -5.88 21.56
C GLN A 177 -8.69 -4.74 20.94
N ILE A 178 -7.81 -5.01 19.97
CA ILE A 178 -6.92 -3.99 19.39
C ILE A 178 -7.67 -3.04 18.42
N TYR A 179 -8.89 -3.38 18.01
CA TYR A 179 -9.67 -2.59 17.05
C TYR A 179 -10.68 -1.63 17.68
N THR A 180 -10.46 -1.22 18.91
CA THR A 180 -11.23 -0.14 19.53
C THR A 180 -11.05 1.18 18.77
N HIS A 181 -11.99 2.10 18.90
CA HIS A 181 -11.90 3.44 18.30
C HIS A 181 -10.58 4.14 18.68
N ILE A 182 -10.13 3.99 19.93
CA ILE A 182 -8.89 4.57 20.46
C ILE A 182 -7.65 3.98 19.75
N ALA A 183 -7.62 2.66 19.52
CA ALA A 183 -6.49 2.03 18.84
C ALA A 183 -6.39 2.48 17.36
N LYS A 184 -7.52 2.65 16.67
CA LYS A 184 -7.58 3.19 15.30
C LYS A 184 -7.05 4.61 15.22
N GLN A 185 -7.44 5.46 16.15
CA GLN A 185 -6.97 6.84 16.21
C GLN A 185 -5.45 6.89 16.43
N ARG A 186 -4.92 6.12 17.38
CA ARG A 186 -3.47 6.03 17.63
C ARG A 186 -2.70 5.56 16.39
N LEU A 187 -3.18 4.53 15.69
CA LEU A 187 -2.54 4.05 14.45
C LEU A 187 -2.58 5.11 13.34
N SER A 188 -3.67 5.86 13.21
CA SER A 188 -3.77 6.97 12.26
C SER A 188 -2.82 8.11 12.59
N GLU A 189 -2.72 8.49 13.86
CA GLU A 189 -1.79 9.52 14.34
C GLU A 189 -0.34 9.10 14.13
N MET A 190 -0.02 7.83 14.43
CA MET A 190 1.30 7.27 14.20
C MET A 190 1.69 7.31 12.73
N LEU A 191 0.78 6.93 11.80
CA LEU A 191 1.03 7.04 10.37
C LEU A 191 1.24 8.49 9.93
N LYS A 192 0.41 9.42 10.39
CA LYS A 192 0.57 10.85 10.08
C LYS A 192 1.91 11.41 10.53
N LYS A 193 2.41 10.94 11.67
CA LYS A 193 3.66 11.44 12.28
C LYS A 193 4.91 10.82 11.68
N HIS A 194 4.87 9.53 11.33
CA HIS A 194 6.07 8.74 11.03
C HIS A 194 6.11 8.20 9.60
N HIS A 195 4.99 8.17 8.87
CA HIS A 195 5.01 7.73 7.49
C HIS A 195 5.41 8.88 6.56
N PRO A 196 6.34 8.69 5.60
CA PRO A 196 6.81 9.75 4.70
C PRO A 196 5.70 10.42 3.88
N ARG A 197 4.58 9.72 3.72
CA ARG A 197 3.39 10.19 2.97
C ARG A 197 2.10 10.15 3.82
N GLY A 198 2.22 10.29 5.12
CA GLY A 198 1.15 10.29 6.11
C GLY A 198 0.22 11.51 6.10
#